data_23702a1f2ee43886e8c17db3bbc099a6
#
_entry.id   23702a1f2ee43886e8c17db3bbc099a6
#
_cell.length_a   1.000
_cell.length_b   1.000
_cell.length_c   1.000
_cell.angle_alpha   90.00
_cell.angle_beta   90.00
_cell.angle_gamma   90.00
#
_symmetry.space_group_name_H-M   'P 1'
#
loop_
_entity.id
_entity.type
_entity.pdbx_description
1 polymer ?
#
loop_
_entity_poly.entity_id
_entity_poly.type
_entity_poly.pdbx_seq_one_letter_code
_entity_poly.pdbx_strand_id
1 'polypeptide(L)'
;MNRESQDHKAFVKAKFDRIVRRYDLVNSLGSFYQDYFWRKRVARLFKGAEGPFLDLCSGPFTLSFEILKENSSQLFALDLSLEMLLYGKTKASPLQKYLFPLRGDAERLPFKDKTFGALSIAFGLRNLPDRVRALQEFYRVLKKEGLLVILEFSMPKSPLLRYPYLLYLKYGLSFLGGLLTGDKEAYLYLASSIQKFPPPEEIHRLLEKVGFKKVLLKSLTFGVVTLYAYQK
;
A
#
# COMPACT_ATOMS: atom_id res chain seq x y z
N MET A 1 1.43 12.89 19.36
CA MET A 1 2.20 12.47 18.18
C MET A 1 3.61 13.01 18.35
N ASN A 2 4.63 12.13 18.35
CA ASN A 2 6.03 12.51 18.54
C ASN A 2 6.52 13.32 17.32
N ARG A 3 7.41 14.29 17.52
CA ARG A 3 8.00 15.14 16.47
C ARG A 3 8.70 14.30 15.39
N GLU A 4 9.42 13.27 15.78
CA GLU A 4 10.06 12.31 14.85
C GLU A 4 9.07 11.64 13.88
N SER A 5 7.87 11.29 14.34
CA SER A 5 6.82 10.70 13.48
C SER A 5 6.31 11.70 12.45
N GLN A 6 6.18 12.98 12.82
CA GLN A 6 5.79 14.04 11.89
C GLN A 6 6.86 14.31 10.84
N ASP A 7 8.11 14.39 11.28
CA ASP A 7 9.26 14.61 10.39
C ASP A 7 9.40 13.45 9.38
N HIS A 8 9.21 12.20 9.84
CA HIS A 8 9.22 11.03 8.96
C HIS A 8 8.08 11.09 7.92
N LYS A 9 6.86 11.43 8.31
CA LYS A 9 5.72 11.57 7.38
C LYS A 9 5.95 12.66 6.36
N ALA A 10 6.47 13.81 6.78
CA ALA A 10 6.82 14.92 5.90
C ALA A 10 7.90 14.52 4.89
N PHE A 11 8.94 13.82 5.35
CA PHE A 11 10.00 13.29 4.50
C PHE A 11 9.47 12.31 3.44
N VAL A 12 8.69 11.33 3.87
CA VAL A 12 8.08 10.32 2.97
C VAL A 12 7.20 11.00 1.93
N LYS A 13 6.31 11.91 2.38
CA LYS A 13 5.45 12.68 1.49
C LYS A 13 6.26 13.44 0.43
N ALA A 14 7.31 14.17 0.84
CA ALA A 14 8.13 14.94 -0.08
C ALA A 14 8.82 14.08 -1.15
N LYS A 15 9.23 12.84 -0.81
CA LYS A 15 9.80 11.90 -1.77
C LYS A 15 8.78 11.46 -2.83
N PHE A 16 7.55 11.13 -2.39
CA PHE A 16 6.49 10.71 -3.30
C PHE A 16 5.97 11.85 -4.19
N ASP A 17 5.87 13.07 -3.66
CA ASP A 17 5.45 14.25 -4.42
C ASP A 17 6.39 14.52 -5.62
N ARG A 18 7.71 14.31 -5.46
CA ARG A 18 8.70 14.53 -6.53
C ARG A 18 8.57 13.56 -7.70
N ILE A 19 8.18 12.33 -7.45
CA ILE A 19 8.16 11.26 -8.47
C ILE A 19 6.76 10.97 -9.02
N VAL A 20 5.73 11.70 -8.60
CA VAL A 20 4.31 11.42 -8.85
C VAL A 20 4.01 11.09 -10.32
N ARG A 21 4.51 11.90 -11.28
CA ARG A 21 4.23 11.73 -12.72
C ARG A 21 4.80 10.46 -13.31
N ARG A 22 5.85 9.90 -12.74
CA ARG A 22 6.55 8.70 -13.21
C ARG A 22 6.41 7.52 -12.25
N TYR A 23 5.66 7.72 -11.16
CA TYR A 23 5.48 6.73 -10.09
C TYR A 23 5.02 5.38 -10.63
N ASP A 24 3.92 5.36 -11.40
CA ASP A 24 3.40 4.10 -11.94
C ASP A 24 4.36 3.46 -12.95
N LEU A 25 4.99 4.27 -13.81
CA LEU A 25 5.94 3.77 -14.81
C LEU A 25 7.12 3.06 -14.13
N VAL A 26 7.70 3.69 -13.12
CA VAL A 26 8.86 3.10 -12.42
C VAL A 26 8.45 1.87 -11.62
N ASN A 27 7.28 1.88 -10.97
CA ASN A 27 6.78 0.70 -10.27
C ASN A 27 6.56 -0.47 -11.22
N SER A 28 5.96 -0.23 -12.39
CA SER A 28 5.72 -1.27 -13.39
C SER A 28 7.02 -1.81 -13.97
N LEU A 29 7.94 -0.95 -14.39
CA LEU A 29 9.24 -1.39 -14.91
C LEU A 29 10.11 -2.05 -13.82
N GLY A 30 10.18 -1.45 -12.64
CA GLY A 30 10.94 -1.97 -11.51
C GLY A 30 10.39 -3.27 -10.93
N SER A 31 9.12 -3.57 -11.14
CA SER A 31 8.52 -4.85 -10.77
C SER A 31 8.46 -5.85 -11.93
N PHE A 32 8.99 -5.50 -13.12
CA PHE A 32 8.79 -6.27 -14.35
C PHE A 32 7.30 -6.53 -14.61
N TYR A 33 6.46 -5.50 -14.43
CA TYR A 33 4.99 -5.53 -14.55
C TYR A 33 4.28 -6.48 -13.59
N GLN A 34 4.98 -7.01 -12.58
CA GLN A 34 4.35 -7.89 -11.58
C GLN A 34 3.38 -7.13 -10.67
N ASP A 35 3.59 -5.83 -10.47
CA ASP A 35 2.72 -4.97 -9.66
C ASP A 35 1.26 -4.99 -10.15
N TYR A 36 1.03 -5.07 -11.45
CA TYR A 36 -0.29 -5.23 -12.05
C TYR A 36 -0.98 -6.55 -11.58
N PHE A 37 -0.26 -7.67 -11.66
CA PHE A 37 -0.81 -8.96 -11.24
C PHE A 37 -1.03 -9.04 -9.73
N TRP A 38 -0.16 -8.41 -8.93
CA TRP A 38 -0.34 -8.35 -7.49
C TRP A 38 -1.58 -7.53 -7.13
N ARG A 39 -1.77 -6.33 -7.74
CA ARG A 39 -2.95 -5.48 -7.51
C ARG A 39 -4.24 -6.16 -7.94
N LYS A 40 -4.24 -6.86 -9.06
CA LYS A 40 -5.40 -7.68 -9.47
C LYS A 40 -5.75 -8.76 -8.45
N ARG A 41 -4.76 -9.37 -7.81
CA ARG A 41 -5.03 -10.35 -6.75
C ARG A 41 -5.68 -9.71 -5.52
N VAL A 42 -5.23 -8.50 -5.14
CA VAL A 42 -5.89 -7.72 -4.10
C VAL A 42 -7.33 -7.40 -4.51
N ALA A 43 -7.53 -6.83 -5.69
CA ALA A 43 -8.85 -6.41 -6.18
C ALA A 43 -9.88 -7.55 -6.17
N ARG A 44 -9.48 -8.76 -6.59
CA ARG A 44 -10.36 -9.93 -6.59
C ARG A 44 -10.90 -10.31 -5.20
N LEU A 45 -10.20 -9.96 -4.12
CA LEU A 45 -10.67 -10.19 -2.76
C LEU A 45 -11.83 -9.27 -2.37
N PHE A 46 -12.06 -8.20 -3.14
CA PHE A 46 -13.20 -7.30 -2.97
C PHE A 46 -14.46 -7.75 -3.71
N LYS A 47 -14.33 -8.79 -4.57
CA LYS A 47 -15.49 -9.36 -5.27
C LYS A 47 -16.48 -9.95 -4.26
N GLY A 48 -17.70 -9.41 -4.26
CA GLY A 48 -18.73 -9.82 -3.31
C GLY A 48 -18.61 -9.24 -1.91
N ALA A 49 -17.58 -8.44 -1.61
CA ALA A 49 -17.52 -7.73 -0.35
C ALA A 49 -18.57 -6.63 -0.27
N GLU A 50 -19.10 -6.39 0.94
CA GLU A 50 -20.04 -5.30 1.20
C GLU A 50 -19.30 -3.97 1.27
N GLY A 51 -19.71 -2.96 0.50
CA GLY A 51 -19.17 -1.61 0.58
C GLY A 51 -19.69 -0.80 1.79
N PRO A 52 -19.28 0.45 1.94
CA PRO A 52 -18.24 1.15 1.19
C PRO A 52 -16.83 0.61 1.45
N PHE A 53 -15.88 0.94 0.57
CA PHE A 53 -14.47 0.53 0.66
C PHE A 53 -13.56 1.71 1.01
N LEU A 54 -12.38 1.40 1.57
CA LEU A 54 -11.33 2.38 1.84
C LEU A 54 -10.00 1.85 1.31
N ASP A 55 -9.36 2.61 0.40
CA ASP A 55 -8.00 2.36 -0.07
C ASP A 55 -7.05 3.35 0.59
N LEU A 56 -6.14 2.85 1.41
CA LEU A 56 -5.21 3.60 2.25
C LEU A 56 -3.86 3.73 1.57
N CYS A 57 -3.23 4.90 1.67
CA CYS A 57 -2.01 5.23 0.92
C CYS A 57 -2.24 4.95 -0.57
N SER A 58 -3.38 5.41 -1.07
CA SER A 58 -3.92 5.06 -2.38
C SER A 58 -3.06 5.55 -3.55
N GLY A 59 -2.18 6.52 -3.29
CA GLY A 59 -1.36 7.15 -4.31
C GLY A 59 -2.24 7.68 -5.45
N PRO A 60 -1.87 7.44 -6.71
CA PRO A 60 -2.61 7.90 -7.89
C PRO A 60 -3.73 6.92 -8.31
N PHE A 61 -4.39 6.25 -7.38
CA PHE A 61 -5.57 5.38 -7.52
C PHE A 61 -5.36 4.11 -8.35
N THR A 62 -4.13 3.65 -8.51
CA THR A 62 -3.84 2.48 -9.35
C THR A 62 -4.51 1.22 -8.81
N LEU A 63 -4.48 0.98 -7.48
CA LEU A 63 -5.22 -0.12 -6.86
C LEU A 63 -6.71 0.18 -6.79
N SER A 64 -7.08 1.40 -6.44
CA SER A 64 -8.50 1.81 -6.31
C SER A 64 -9.30 1.50 -7.57
N PHE A 65 -8.77 1.79 -8.76
CA PHE A 65 -9.44 1.46 -10.02
C PHE A 65 -9.51 -0.05 -10.28
N GLU A 66 -8.51 -0.82 -9.90
CA GLU A 66 -8.58 -2.30 -10.02
C GLU A 66 -9.68 -2.87 -9.10
N ILE A 67 -9.82 -2.35 -7.87
CA ILE A 67 -10.90 -2.76 -6.95
C ILE A 67 -12.27 -2.41 -7.55
N LEU A 68 -12.44 -1.21 -8.08
CA LEU A 68 -13.70 -0.76 -8.67
C LEU A 68 -14.11 -1.54 -9.92
N LYS A 69 -13.16 -2.16 -10.64
CA LYS A 69 -13.47 -3.10 -11.73
C LYS A 69 -14.11 -4.39 -11.24
N GLU A 70 -13.72 -4.85 -10.07
CA GLU A 70 -14.27 -6.09 -9.48
C GLU A 70 -15.58 -5.85 -8.71
N ASN A 71 -15.72 -4.64 -8.12
CA ASN A 71 -16.88 -4.27 -7.33
C ASN A 71 -17.11 -2.75 -7.34
N SER A 72 -18.12 -2.29 -8.04
CA SER A 72 -18.44 -0.88 -8.25
C SER A 72 -19.18 -0.25 -7.05
N SER A 73 -18.71 -0.50 -5.83
CA SER A 73 -19.18 0.19 -4.62
C SER A 73 -18.47 1.53 -4.41
N GLN A 74 -18.99 2.37 -3.52
CA GLN A 74 -18.28 3.59 -3.11
C GLN A 74 -16.91 3.24 -2.54
N LEU A 75 -15.86 3.86 -3.07
CA LEU A 75 -14.48 3.68 -2.63
C LEU A 75 -13.87 5.04 -2.23
N PHE A 76 -13.49 5.14 -0.97
CA PHE A 76 -12.74 6.28 -0.45
C PHE A 76 -11.25 5.98 -0.64
N ALA A 77 -10.55 6.89 -1.33
CA ALA A 77 -9.11 6.79 -1.59
C ALA A 77 -8.37 7.82 -0.74
N LEU A 78 -7.72 7.36 0.33
CA LEU A 78 -7.03 8.22 1.28
C LEU A 78 -5.52 8.19 1.06
N ASP A 79 -4.92 9.38 0.92
CA ASP A 79 -3.47 9.55 0.87
C ASP A 79 -3.03 10.82 1.61
N LEU A 80 -1.81 10.81 2.13
CA LEU A 80 -1.21 11.98 2.79
C LEU A 80 -0.76 13.03 1.77
N SER A 81 -0.38 12.60 0.56
CA SER A 81 0.09 13.43 -0.55
C SER A 81 -1.09 13.96 -1.36
N LEU A 82 -1.29 15.28 -1.32
CA LEU A 82 -2.25 15.93 -2.19
C LEU A 82 -1.87 15.81 -3.68
N GLU A 83 -0.57 15.85 -3.98
CA GLU A 83 -0.05 15.73 -5.35
C GLU A 83 -0.40 14.38 -5.97
N MET A 84 -0.29 13.28 -5.20
CA MET A 84 -0.71 11.96 -5.64
C MET A 84 -2.21 11.92 -5.97
N LEU A 85 -3.04 12.48 -5.09
CA LEU A 85 -4.49 12.51 -5.30
C LEU A 85 -4.88 13.37 -6.52
N LEU A 86 -4.26 14.53 -6.68
CA LEU A 86 -4.49 15.41 -7.84
C LEU A 86 -4.07 14.73 -9.15
N TYR A 87 -2.89 14.12 -9.17
CA TYR A 87 -2.43 13.38 -10.33
C TYR A 87 -3.34 12.18 -10.64
N GLY A 88 -3.81 11.45 -9.63
CA GLY A 88 -4.77 10.37 -9.80
C GLY A 88 -6.08 10.83 -10.44
N LYS A 89 -6.55 12.03 -10.11
CA LYS A 89 -7.75 12.64 -10.73
C LYS A 89 -7.59 12.94 -12.22
N THR A 90 -6.36 13.11 -12.72
CA THR A 90 -6.12 13.33 -14.16
C THR A 90 -6.28 12.04 -14.97
N LYS A 91 -6.29 10.87 -14.35
CA LYS A 91 -6.50 9.60 -15.02
C LYS A 91 -7.98 9.44 -15.38
N ALA A 92 -8.30 9.56 -16.66
CA ALA A 92 -9.66 9.38 -17.12
C ALA A 92 -10.13 7.94 -16.85
N SER A 93 -11.26 7.79 -16.16
CA SER A 93 -11.89 6.50 -15.92
C SER A 93 -13.39 6.66 -15.70
N PRO A 94 -14.23 5.83 -16.33
CA PRO A 94 -15.67 5.82 -16.07
C PRO A 94 -16.01 5.40 -14.62
N LEU A 95 -15.06 4.81 -13.91
CA LEU A 95 -15.21 4.39 -12.52
C LEU A 95 -14.99 5.53 -11.52
N GLN A 96 -14.53 6.71 -11.98
CA GLN A 96 -14.31 7.89 -11.11
C GLN A 96 -15.55 8.32 -10.32
N LYS A 97 -16.75 8.07 -10.85
CA LYS A 97 -18.01 8.36 -10.14
C LYS A 97 -18.20 7.59 -8.82
N TYR A 98 -17.48 6.49 -8.64
CA TYR A 98 -17.49 5.69 -7.42
C TYR A 98 -16.29 5.98 -6.50
N LEU A 99 -15.35 6.85 -6.93
CA LEU A 99 -14.11 7.14 -6.23
C LEU A 99 -14.18 8.49 -5.50
N PHE A 100 -13.91 8.48 -4.21
CA PHE A 100 -13.94 9.65 -3.32
C PHE A 100 -12.54 9.91 -2.74
N PRO A 101 -11.69 10.72 -3.41
CA PRO A 101 -10.36 11.04 -2.92
C PRO A 101 -10.41 11.92 -1.68
N LEU A 102 -9.61 11.56 -0.68
CA LEU A 102 -9.50 12.30 0.59
C LEU A 102 -8.04 12.41 1.01
N ARG A 103 -7.60 13.63 1.32
CA ARG A 103 -6.30 13.82 1.95
C ARG A 103 -6.40 13.49 3.44
N GLY A 104 -5.58 12.56 3.93
CA GLY A 104 -5.62 12.14 5.33
C GLY A 104 -4.44 11.28 5.75
N ASP A 105 -4.36 11.05 7.06
CA ASP A 105 -3.34 10.24 7.70
C ASP A 105 -3.91 8.86 8.05
N ALA A 106 -3.27 7.79 7.56
CA ALA A 106 -3.68 6.41 7.81
C ALA A 106 -3.57 6.01 9.30
N GLU A 107 -2.78 6.73 10.10
CA GLU A 107 -2.69 6.53 11.56
C GLU A 107 -3.76 7.31 12.34
N ARG A 108 -4.59 8.11 11.64
CA ARG A 108 -5.67 8.89 12.26
C ARG A 108 -6.79 9.10 11.25
N LEU A 109 -7.62 8.09 11.07
CA LEU A 109 -8.66 8.09 10.05
C LEU A 109 -9.85 8.98 10.41
N PRO A 110 -10.28 9.89 9.51
CA PRO A 110 -11.39 10.82 9.77
C PRO A 110 -12.77 10.17 9.53
N PHE A 111 -12.92 8.92 9.91
CA PHE A 111 -14.14 8.14 9.71
C PHE A 111 -14.66 7.61 11.05
N LYS A 112 -15.98 7.40 11.10
CA LYS A 112 -16.64 6.77 12.23
C LYS A 112 -16.26 5.29 12.31
N ASP A 113 -16.46 4.71 13.49
CA ASP A 113 -16.30 3.28 13.70
C ASP A 113 -17.23 2.48 12.78
N LYS A 114 -16.80 1.29 12.40
CA LYS A 114 -17.61 0.31 11.63
C LYS A 114 -18.23 0.90 10.36
N THR A 115 -17.49 1.73 9.64
CA THR A 115 -17.96 2.38 8.41
C THR A 115 -17.78 1.50 7.17
N PHE A 116 -16.62 0.81 7.05
CA PHE A 116 -16.21 0.16 5.82
C PHE A 116 -16.39 -1.36 5.87
N GLY A 117 -16.86 -1.94 4.77
CA GLY A 117 -16.92 -3.39 4.62
C GLY A 117 -15.57 -4.01 4.25
N ALA A 118 -14.72 -3.26 3.51
CA ALA A 118 -13.36 -3.71 3.23
C ALA A 118 -12.39 -2.53 3.13
N LEU A 119 -11.12 -2.80 3.53
CA LEU A 119 -9.98 -1.90 3.43
C LEU A 119 -8.87 -2.52 2.62
N SER A 120 -8.14 -1.70 1.85
CA SER A 120 -6.86 -2.06 1.25
C SER A 120 -5.74 -1.10 1.66
N ILE A 121 -4.52 -1.61 1.71
CA ILE A 121 -3.29 -0.83 1.74
C ILE A 121 -2.22 -1.57 0.91
N ALA A 122 -1.77 -0.94 -0.18
CA ALA A 122 -0.74 -1.53 -1.03
C ALA A 122 0.53 -0.68 -1.01
N PHE A 123 1.64 -1.30 -0.60
CA PHE A 123 2.98 -0.68 -0.55
C PHE A 123 3.06 0.59 0.30
N GLY A 124 2.13 0.73 1.27
CA GLY A 124 2.03 1.87 2.17
C GLY A 124 2.42 1.58 3.61
N LEU A 125 2.18 0.34 4.09
CA LEU A 125 2.33 -0.02 5.51
C LEU A 125 3.77 0.16 6.03
N ARG A 126 4.79 -0.08 5.19
CA ARG A 126 6.20 0.10 5.56
C ARG A 126 6.56 1.54 5.86
N ASN A 127 5.80 2.50 5.30
CA ASN A 127 6.04 3.93 5.44
C ASN A 127 5.35 4.54 6.67
N LEU A 128 4.50 3.78 7.36
CA LEU A 128 3.82 4.24 8.57
C LEU A 128 4.75 4.12 9.79
N PRO A 129 5.05 5.24 10.46
CA PRO A 129 5.87 5.24 11.67
C PRO A 129 5.27 4.41 12.81
N ASP A 130 3.96 4.56 13.05
CA ASP A 130 3.23 3.82 14.09
C ASP A 130 2.24 2.83 13.47
N ARG A 131 2.76 1.66 13.09
CA ARG A 131 1.95 0.58 12.48
C ARG A 131 0.89 0.03 13.42
N VAL A 132 1.17 -0.01 14.74
CA VAL A 132 0.21 -0.50 15.73
C VAL A 132 -1.02 0.40 15.72
N ARG A 133 -0.80 1.71 15.82
CA ARG A 133 -1.86 2.70 15.79
C ARG A 133 -2.63 2.66 14.46
N ALA A 134 -1.94 2.55 13.33
CA ALA A 134 -2.59 2.43 12.03
C ALA A 134 -3.50 1.20 11.97
N LEU A 135 -3.02 0.03 12.39
CA LEU A 135 -3.80 -1.20 12.39
C LEU A 135 -5.00 -1.13 13.36
N GLN A 136 -4.86 -0.44 14.49
CA GLN A 136 -5.99 -0.16 15.40
C GLN A 136 -7.04 0.73 14.74
N GLU A 137 -6.63 1.77 14.00
CA GLU A 137 -7.55 2.61 13.22
C GLU A 137 -8.23 1.82 12.11
N PHE A 138 -7.50 0.93 11.40
CA PHE A 138 -8.08 0.04 10.38
C PHE A 138 -9.13 -0.88 11.01
N TYR A 139 -8.80 -1.47 12.17
CA TYR A 139 -9.74 -2.30 12.91
C TYR A 139 -10.97 -1.51 13.37
N ARG A 140 -10.77 -0.28 13.88
CA ARG A 140 -11.85 0.58 14.36
C ARG A 140 -12.89 0.86 13.26
N VAL A 141 -12.43 1.31 12.08
CA VAL A 141 -13.31 1.75 11.00
C VAL A 141 -13.94 0.62 10.18
N LEU A 142 -13.41 -0.60 10.27
CA LEU A 142 -14.02 -1.78 9.66
C LEU A 142 -15.29 -2.20 10.37
N LYS A 143 -16.31 -2.60 9.60
CA LYS A 143 -17.51 -3.30 10.06
C LYS A 143 -17.13 -4.64 10.71
N LYS A 144 -18.05 -5.23 11.46
CA LYS A 144 -17.92 -6.64 11.90
C LYS A 144 -17.79 -7.51 10.65
N GLU A 145 -16.88 -8.47 10.70
CA GLU A 145 -16.54 -9.36 9.56
C GLU A 145 -15.96 -8.63 8.33
N GLY A 146 -15.66 -7.33 8.46
CA GLY A 146 -15.04 -6.55 7.40
C GLY A 146 -13.62 -7.03 7.07
N LEU A 147 -13.24 -6.91 5.81
CA LEU A 147 -11.99 -7.43 5.26
C LEU A 147 -10.89 -6.38 5.24
N LEU A 148 -9.72 -6.69 5.77
CA LEU A 148 -8.48 -5.94 5.58
C LEU A 148 -7.57 -6.69 4.61
N VAL A 149 -7.14 -6.02 3.53
CA VAL A 149 -6.19 -6.57 2.57
C VAL A 149 -4.93 -5.71 2.54
N ILE A 150 -3.79 -6.31 2.86
CA ILE A 150 -2.47 -5.65 2.80
C ILE A 150 -1.64 -6.31 1.72
N LEU A 151 -1.05 -5.49 0.85
CA LEU A 151 -0.04 -5.91 -0.12
C LEU A 151 1.24 -5.16 0.17
N GLU A 152 2.31 -5.86 0.54
CA GLU A 152 3.55 -5.17 0.91
C GLU A 152 4.79 -5.96 0.49
N PHE A 153 5.87 -5.23 0.23
CA PHE A 153 7.16 -5.83 -0.03
C PHE A 153 7.65 -6.63 1.16
N SER A 154 8.35 -7.70 0.88
CA SER A 154 8.99 -8.56 1.87
C SER A 154 10.36 -9.04 1.36
N MET A 155 11.15 -9.58 2.25
CA MET A 155 12.44 -10.18 1.89
C MET A 155 12.26 -11.69 1.67
N PRO A 156 12.75 -12.23 0.52
CA PRO A 156 12.77 -13.66 0.30
C PRO A 156 13.46 -14.41 1.45
N LYS A 157 12.88 -15.53 1.87
CA LYS A 157 13.44 -16.37 2.95
C LYS A 157 14.67 -17.13 2.50
N SER A 158 14.67 -17.63 1.25
CA SER A 158 15.79 -18.36 0.68
C SER A 158 16.98 -17.44 0.43
N PRO A 159 18.18 -17.76 0.96
CA PRO A 159 19.40 -16.99 0.70
C PRO A 159 19.73 -16.85 -0.80
N LEU A 160 19.43 -17.91 -1.57
CA LEU A 160 19.65 -17.96 -3.03
C LEU A 160 18.85 -16.88 -3.78
N LEU A 161 17.67 -16.52 -3.30
CA LEU A 161 16.82 -15.47 -3.88
C LEU A 161 17.05 -14.12 -3.20
N ARG A 162 17.36 -14.12 -1.91
CA ARG A 162 17.55 -12.92 -1.12
C ARG A 162 18.75 -12.10 -1.57
N TYR A 163 19.89 -12.76 -1.85
CA TYR A 163 21.11 -12.06 -2.24
C TYR A 163 20.97 -11.32 -3.60
N PRO A 164 20.51 -11.96 -4.70
CA PRO A 164 20.27 -11.25 -5.96
C PRO A 164 19.22 -10.14 -5.81
N TYR A 165 18.18 -10.35 -5.00
CA TYR A 165 17.16 -9.33 -4.75
C TYR A 165 17.73 -8.11 -4.02
N LEU A 166 18.62 -8.30 -3.03
CA LEU A 166 19.34 -7.20 -2.36
C LEU A 166 20.20 -6.40 -3.34
N LEU A 167 20.92 -7.08 -4.23
CA LEU A 167 21.72 -6.42 -5.27
C LEU A 167 20.81 -5.61 -6.22
N TYR A 168 19.68 -6.20 -6.62
CA TYR A 168 18.68 -5.52 -7.44
C TYR A 168 18.14 -4.26 -6.74
N LEU A 169 17.73 -4.34 -5.49
CA LEU A 169 17.24 -3.20 -4.72
C LEU A 169 18.29 -2.09 -4.60
N LYS A 170 19.55 -2.47 -4.31
CA LYS A 170 20.64 -1.52 -4.07
C LYS A 170 21.10 -0.82 -5.35
N TYR A 171 21.26 -1.56 -6.43
CA TYR A 171 21.87 -1.06 -7.67
C TYR A 171 20.87 -0.93 -8.80
N GLY A 172 20.11 -1.97 -9.10
CA GLY A 172 19.18 -2.02 -10.25
C GLY A 172 18.03 -1.03 -10.13
N LEU A 173 17.31 -1.09 -9.01
CA LEU A 173 16.14 -0.21 -8.78
C LEU A 173 16.58 1.25 -8.63
N SER A 174 17.68 1.51 -7.92
CA SER A 174 18.21 2.88 -7.75
C SER A 174 18.73 3.47 -9.05
N PHE A 175 19.34 2.66 -9.92
CA PHE A 175 19.77 3.08 -11.25
C PHE A 175 18.57 3.39 -12.14
N LEU A 176 17.63 2.46 -12.24
CA LEU A 176 16.40 2.62 -13.05
C LEU A 176 15.61 3.85 -12.60
N GLY A 177 15.39 3.98 -11.30
CA GLY A 177 14.66 5.12 -10.74
C GLY A 177 15.35 6.45 -10.98
N GLY A 178 16.66 6.50 -10.75
CA GLY A 178 17.47 7.69 -11.04
C GLY A 178 17.42 8.10 -12.50
N LEU A 179 17.52 7.13 -13.43
CA LEU A 179 17.43 7.38 -14.87
C LEU A 179 16.04 7.91 -15.29
N LEU A 180 14.98 7.31 -14.76
CA LEU A 180 13.62 7.64 -15.17
C LEU A 180 13.07 8.91 -14.49
N THR A 181 13.43 9.17 -13.23
CA THR A 181 12.83 10.27 -12.45
C THR A 181 13.79 11.40 -12.11
N GLY A 182 15.09 11.17 -12.22
CA GLY A 182 16.13 12.08 -11.72
C GLY A 182 16.31 12.06 -10.19
N ASP A 183 15.50 11.31 -9.43
CA ASP A 183 15.55 11.23 -7.96
C ASP A 183 16.03 9.84 -7.49
N LYS A 184 17.36 9.63 -7.55
CA LYS A 184 18.00 8.40 -7.04
C LYS A 184 17.74 8.16 -5.56
N GLU A 185 17.61 9.23 -4.77
CA GLU A 185 17.42 9.13 -3.33
C GLU A 185 16.04 8.53 -2.95
N ALA A 186 14.99 8.80 -3.73
CA ALA A 186 13.69 8.20 -3.50
C ALA A 186 13.76 6.67 -3.60
N TYR A 187 14.57 6.14 -4.51
CA TYR A 187 14.71 4.69 -4.71
C TYR A 187 15.70 4.04 -3.75
N LEU A 188 16.71 4.77 -3.29
CA LEU A 188 17.53 4.33 -2.16
C LEU A 188 16.70 4.23 -0.88
N TYR A 189 15.81 5.19 -0.64
CA TYR A 189 14.84 5.12 0.45
C TYR A 189 13.91 3.91 0.29
N LEU A 190 13.36 3.67 -0.90
CA LEU A 190 12.52 2.50 -1.19
C LEU A 190 13.27 1.21 -0.85
N ALA A 191 14.50 1.05 -1.33
CA ALA A 191 15.33 -0.13 -1.03
C ALA A 191 15.58 -0.30 0.48
N SER A 192 15.92 0.79 1.18
CA SER A 192 16.12 0.78 2.63
C SER A 192 14.85 0.45 3.40
N SER A 193 13.70 1.03 3.01
CA SER A 193 12.41 0.78 3.67
C SER A 193 11.96 -0.67 3.54
N ILE A 194 12.19 -1.30 2.39
CA ILE A 194 11.91 -2.73 2.17
C ILE A 194 12.79 -3.60 3.09
N GLN A 195 14.09 -3.29 3.18
CA GLN A 195 15.02 -4.07 3.99
C GLN A 195 14.74 -3.96 5.50
N LYS A 196 14.26 -2.80 5.94
CA LYS A 196 13.91 -2.53 7.36
C LYS A 196 12.50 -2.97 7.73
N PHE A 197 11.67 -3.33 6.74
CA PHE A 197 10.31 -3.76 7.02
C PHE A 197 10.30 -5.12 7.71
N PRO A 198 9.47 -5.32 8.76
CA PRO A 198 9.41 -6.56 9.49
C PRO A 198 9.05 -7.77 8.60
N PRO A 199 9.53 -8.97 8.94
CA PRO A 199 9.16 -10.18 8.20
C PRO A 199 7.66 -10.46 8.31
N PRO A 200 7.08 -11.20 7.36
CA PRO A 200 5.63 -11.47 7.30
C PRO A 200 5.06 -12.07 8.58
N GLU A 201 5.83 -12.87 9.30
CA GLU A 201 5.41 -13.50 10.56
C GLU A 201 5.23 -12.49 11.70
N GLU A 202 6.01 -11.42 11.69
CA GLU A 202 5.89 -10.35 12.68
C GLU A 202 4.66 -9.49 12.40
N ILE A 203 4.41 -9.16 11.12
CA ILE A 203 3.18 -8.44 10.72
C ILE A 203 1.94 -9.29 11.03
N HIS A 204 2.00 -10.60 10.80
CA HIS A 204 0.93 -11.52 11.18
C HIS A 204 0.62 -11.45 12.68
N ARG A 205 1.65 -11.59 13.53
CA ARG A 205 1.48 -11.50 15.01
C ARG A 205 0.91 -10.14 15.43
N LEU A 206 1.31 -9.07 14.76
CA LEU A 206 0.81 -7.73 15.03
C LEU A 206 -0.68 -7.60 14.69
N LEU A 207 -1.11 -8.15 13.55
CA LEU A 207 -2.51 -8.17 13.13
C LEU A 207 -3.38 -8.97 14.12
N GLU A 208 -2.92 -10.15 14.55
CA GLU A 208 -3.63 -10.96 15.55
C GLU A 208 -3.72 -10.26 16.90
N LYS A 209 -2.64 -9.57 17.32
CA LYS A 209 -2.64 -8.80 18.58
C LYS A 209 -3.65 -7.65 18.57
N VAL A 210 -3.92 -7.06 17.39
CA VAL A 210 -4.95 -6.02 17.24
C VAL A 210 -6.36 -6.62 17.23
N GLY A 211 -6.52 -7.91 16.96
CA GLY A 211 -7.79 -8.63 16.96
C GLY A 211 -8.23 -9.15 15.59
N PHE A 212 -7.42 -8.99 14.56
CA PHE A 212 -7.72 -9.50 13.22
C PHE A 212 -7.56 -11.03 13.15
N LYS A 213 -8.44 -11.69 12.40
CA LYS A 213 -8.39 -13.12 12.12
C LYS A 213 -7.83 -13.37 10.72
N LYS A 214 -6.86 -14.25 10.61
CA LYS A 214 -6.24 -14.58 9.32
C LYS A 214 -7.22 -15.30 8.39
N VAL A 215 -7.37 -14.75 7.17
CA VAL A 215 -8.09 -15.38 6.06
C VAL A 215 -7.08 -15.95 5.05
N LEU A 216 -6.08 -15.13 4.67
CA LEU A 216 -5.04 -15.53 3.73
C LEU A 216 -3.72 -14.86 4.11
N LEU A 217 -2.64 -15.62 4.05
CA LEU A 217 -1.26 -15.13 4.08
C LEU A 217 -0.49 -15.81 2.95
N LYS A 218 -0.17 -15.06 1.90
CA LYS A 218 0.41 -15.64 0.68
C LYS A 218 1.64 -14.87 0.23
N SER A 219 2.74 -15.58 0.13
CA SER A 219 3.95 -15.09 -0.53
C SER A 219 3.76 -15.07 -2.05
N LEU A 220 4.14 -13.97 -2.68
CA LEU A 220 4.07 -13.75 -4.13
C LEU A 220 5.49 -13.53 -4.67
N THR A 221 5.69 -13.88 -5.94
CA THR A 221 6.95 -13.68 -6.66
C THR A 221 8.16 -14.07 -5.80
N PHE A 222 8.19 -15.36 -5.42
CA PHE A 222 9.29 -15.94 -4.63
C PHE A 222 9.59 -15.26 -3.28
N GLY A 223 8.62 -14.55 -2.71
CA GLY A 223 8.77 -13.88 -1.42
C GLY A 223 9.16 -12.40 -1.49
N VAL A 224 9.19 -11.82 -2.68
CA VAL A 224 9.42 -10.37 -2.88
C VAL A 224 8.25 -9.53 -2.37
N VAL A 225 7.04 -10.09 -2.43
CA VAL A 225 5.81 -9.44 -1.96
C VAL A 225 5.00 -10.43 -1.15
N THR A 226 4.33 -9.95 -0.12
CA THR A 226 3.37 -10.73 0.67
C THR A 226 1.99 -10.09 0.60
N LEU A 227 0.99 -10.93 0.35
CA LEU A 227 -0.44 -10.59 0.39
C LEU A 227 -1.01 -11.14 1.70
N TYR A 228 -1.59 -10.22 2.47
CA TYR A 228 -2.29 -10.51 3.72
C TYR A 228 -3.78 -10.20 3.52
N ALA A 229 -4.66 -11.12 3.87
CA ALA A 229 -6.10 -10.87 4.00
C ALA A 229 -6.55 -11.32 5.37
N TYR A 230 -7.20 -10.42 6.08
CA TYR A 230 -7.60 -10.60 7.47
C TYR A 230 -9.01 -10.07 7.68
N GLN A 231 -9.75 -10.69 8.58
CA GLN A 231 -11.11 -10.33 8.93
C GLN A 231 -11.16 -9.74 10.35
N LYS A 232 -12.01 -8.73 10.55
CA LYS A 232 -12.32 -8.17 11.87
C LYS A 232 -13.22 -9.10 12.66
#